data_1bdfe66d34642ee318181b5cd75880d5
#
_entry.id   1bdfe66d34642ee318181b5cd75880d5
#
_cell.length_a   1.000
_cell.length_b   1.000
_cell.length_c   1.000
_cell.angle_alpha   90.00
_cell.angle_beta   90.00
_cell.angle_gamma   90.00
#
_symmetry.space_group_name_H-M   'P 1'
#
loop_
_entity.id
_entity.type
_entity.pdbx_description
1 polymer ?
#
loop_
_entity_poly.entity_id
_entity_poly.type
_entity_poly.pdbx_seq_one_letter_code
_entity_poly.pdbx_strand_id
1 'polypeptide(L)'
;MDPHPDFAACELPRQADLGEFRLTPLGPAVVDEDFEAVTASADLLEGLFGDAWPRGLTLEENAIDLAWHEREFTARRSFAWVVRDAAGAYVACAYLYPALGQRGSAKLVAWVRAMDDRHAVATRLRAELEAWLPPLMPDGIDLSWRTSPEV
;
A
#
# COMPACT_ATOMS: atom_id res chain seq x y z
N MET A 1 -17.86 -2.44 12.72
CA MET A 1 -17.94 -2.00 11.31
C MET A 1 -17.71 -3.20 10.41
N ASP A 2 -18.61 -3.40 9.45
CA ASP A 2 -18.61 -4.62 8.64
C ASP A 2 -17.48 -4.63 7.61
N PRO A 3 -16.88 -5.79 7.33
CA PRO A 3 -15.91 -5.91 6.25
C PRO A 3 -16.54 -5.61 4.89
N HIS A 4 -15.68 -5.31 3.91
CA HIS A 4 -16.16 -5.25 2.52
C HIS A 4 -16.71 -6.63 2.13
N PRO A 5 -17.89 -6.72 1.50
CA PRO A 5 -18.52 -8.01 1.22
C PRO A 5 -17.65 -9.01 0.48
N ASP A 6 -16.81 -8.53 -0.47
CA ASP A 6 -15.92 -9.41 -1.22
C ASP A 6 -14.80 -10.00 -0.34
N PHE A 7 -14.41 -9.31 0.74
CA PHE A 7 -13.31 -9.70 1.60
C PHE A 7 -13.73 -10.21 2.98
N ALA A 8 -15.03 -10.39 3.20
CA ALA A 8 -15.56 -10.81 4.51
C ALA A 8 -15.00 -12.15 4.98
N ALA A 9 -14.75 -13.07 4.06
CA ALA A 9 -14.18 -14.39 4.36
C ALA A 9 -12.69 -14.50 3.98
N CYS A 10 -12.04 -13.38 3.63
CA CYS A 10 -10.67 -13.34 3.19
C CYS A 10 -9.78 -12.75 4.28
N GLU A 11 -8.75 -13.48 4.68
CA GLU A 11 -7.74 -12.99 5.62
C GLU A 11 -6.44 -12.77 4.88
N LEU A 12 -6.09 -11.51 4.63
CA LEU A 12 -4.80 -11.16 4.06
C LEU A 12 -3.77 -11.03 5.18
N PRO A 13 -2.56 -11.55 4.98
CA PRO A 13 -1.53 -11.46 6.01
C PRO A 13 -1.03 -10.03 6.19
N ARG A 14 -0.73 -9.65 7.43
CA ARG A 14 -0.13 -8.35 7.74
C ARG A 14 1.36 -8.31 7.42
N GLN A 15 2.00 -9.46 7.34
CA GLN A 15 3.42 -9.62 7.01
C GLN A 15 3.58 -10.71 5.99
N ALA A 16 4.51 -10.52 5.05
CA ALA A 16 4.82 -11.52 4.04
C ALA A 16 6.21 -11.28 3.46
N ASP A 17 6.87 -12.36 3.07
CA ASP A 17 8.12 -12.30 2.31
C ASP A 17 7.78 -12.40 0.83
N LEU A 18 8.25 -11.44 0.03
CA LEU A 18 8.03 -11.34 -1.41
C LEU A 18 9.38 -11.24 -2.13
N GLY A 19 10.10 -12.37 -2.21
CA GLY A 19 11.43 -12.36 -2.80
C GLY A 19 12.40 -11.47 -2.03
N GLU A 20 12.93 -10.44 -2.67
CA GLU A 20 13.84 -9.47 -2.03
C GLU A 20 13.12 -8.48 -1.10
N PHE A 21 11.79 -8.45 -1.12
CA PHE A 21 10.99 -7.52 -0.33
C PHE A 21 10.31 -8.22 0.84
N ARG A 22 10.00 -7.43 1.87
CA ARG A 22 9.16 -7.87 2.97
C ARG A 22 8.04 -6.85 3.16
N LEU A 23 6.80 -7.34 3.20
CA LEU A 23 5.65 -6.56 3.60
C LEU A 23 5.51 -6.57 5.12
N THR A 24 5.32 -5.39 5.71
CA THR A 24 5.12 -5.20 7.14
C THR A 24 3.92 -4.30 7.38
N PRO A 25 3.31 -4.31 8.58
CA PRO A 25 2.11 -3.51 8.83
C PRO A 25 2.34 -2.01 8.67
N LEU A 26 1.38 -1.33 8.03
CA LEU A 26 1.28 0.12 8.01
C LEU A 26 0.34 0.55 9.15
N GLY A 27 0.86 1.29 10.10
CA GLY A 27 0.11 1.78 11.25
C GLY A 27 0.89 2.80 12.04
N PRO A 28 0.33 3.31 13.14
CA PRO A 28 0.97 4.36 13.95
C PRO A 28 2.38 4.04 14.44
N ALA A 29 2.70 2.75 14.61
CA ALA A 29 4.02 2.32 15.08
C ALA A 29 5.16 2.71 14.14
N VAL A 30 4.87 2.96 12.85
CA VAL A 30 5.87 3.34 11.84
C VAL A 30 5.70 4.77 11.35
N VAL A 31 5.00 5.62 12.09
CA VAL A 31 4.67 6.97 11.62
C VAL A 31 5.90 7.81 11.29
N ASP A 32 6.97 7.72 12.07
CA ASP A 32 8.18 8.52 11.83
C ASP A 32 8.87 8.11 10.53
N GLU A 33 9.03 6.81 10.29
CA GLU A 33 9.60 6.29 9.04
C GLU A 33 8.71 6.63 7.84
N ASP A 34 7.39 6.47 8.00
CA ASP A 34 6.44 6.74 6.93
C ASP A 34 6.43 8.22 6.55
N PHE A 35 6.39 9.10 7.55
CA PHE A 35 6.41 10.54 7.32
C PHE A 35 7.69 10.98 6.60
N GLU A 36 8.84 10.43 6.99
CA GLU A 36 10.11 10.70 6.30
C GLU A 36 10.06 10.23 4.85
N ALA A 37 9.62 8.99 4.60
CA ALA A 37 9.55 8.44 3.24
C ALA A 37 8.59 9.24 2.35
N VAL A 38 7.42 9.60 2.87
CA VAL A 38 6.40 10.35 2.14
C VAL A 38 6.87 11.77 1.82
N THR A 39 7.40 12.49 2.81
CA THR A 39 7.83 13.88 2.62
C THR A 39 9.07 13.98 1.74
N ALA A 40 10.00 13.04 1.85
CA ALA A 40 11.16 12.98 0.95
C ALA A 40 10.77 12.70 -0.50
N SER A 41 9.59 12.17 -0.74
CA SER A 41 9.09 11.78 -2.07
C SER A 41 7.91 12.65 -2.53
N ALA A 42 7.61 13.74 -1.84
CA ALA A 42 6.38 14.51 -2.04
C ALA A 42 6.15 14.94 -3.48
N ASP A 43 7.21 15.45 -4.15
CA ASP A 43 7.12 15.90 -5.54
C ASP A 43 6.79 14.76 -6.52
N LEU A 44 7.17 13.53 -6.17
CA LEU A 44 6.93 12.34 -7.00
C LEU A 44 5.55 11.72 -6.75
N LEU A 45 4.95 11.98 -5.60
CA LEU A 45 3.71 11.33 -5.16
C LEU A 45 2.47 12.19 -5.35
N GLU A 46 2.63 13.50 -5.57
CA GLU A 46 1.50 14.40 -5.76
C GLU A 46 0.59 13.91 -6.88
N GLY A 47 -0.71 13.83 -6.60
CA GLY A 47 -1.71 13.37 -7.56
C GLY A 47 -1.92 11.86 -7.63
N LEU A 48 -1.12 11.07 -6.92
CA LEU A 48 -1.26 9.60 -6.95
C LEU A 48 -2.66 9.14 -6.53
N PHE A 49 -3.23 9.80 -5.52
CA PHE A 49 -4.57 9.50 -5.04
C PHE A 49 -5.63 10.48 -5.56
N GLY A 50 -5.29 11.28 -6.58
CA GLY A 50 -6.23 12.21 -7.21
C GLY A 50 -6.39 13.55 -6.49
N ASP A 51 -5.53 13.85 -5.51
CA ASP A 51 -5.54 15.09 -4.74
C ASP A 51 -4.11 15.66 -4.58
N ALA A 52 -3.93 16.64 -3.71
CA ALA A 52 -2.64 17.29 -3.48
C ALA A 52 -1.73 16.51 -2.52
N TRP A 53 -2.21 15.41 -1.96
CA TRP A 53 -1.39 14.58 -1.08
C TRP A 53 -0.08 14.19 -1.78
N PRO A 54 1.09 14.26 -1.14
CA PRO A 54 1.32 14.58 0.29
C PRO A 54 1.72 16.03 0.56
N ARG A 55 1.41 16.96 -0.33
CA ARG A 55 1.76 18.37 -0.17
C ARG A 55 1.16 18.92 1.12
N GLY A 56 2.00 19.55 1.95
CA GLY A 56 1.57 20.15 3.19
C GLY A 56 1.21 19.18 4.31
N LEU A 57 1.48 17.89 4.13
CA LEU A 57 1.20 16.87 5.14
C LEU A 57 1.97 17.16 6.42
N THR A 58 1.29 17.13 7.57
CA THR A 58 1.90 17.22 8.89
C THR A 58 2.09 15.84 9.50
N LEU A 59 2.98 15.73 10.48
CA LEU A 59 3.19 14.47 11.21
C LEU A 59 1.89 14.01 11.90
N GLU A 60 1.14 14.94 12.48
CA GLU A 60 -0.13 14.62 13.13
C GLU A 60 -1.16 14.08 12.14
N GLU A 61 -1.33 14.73 11.00
CA GLU A 61 -2.23 14.26 9.95
C GLU A 61 -1.82 12.87 9.44
N ASN A 62 -0.52 12.64 9.29
CA ASN A 62 -0.03 11.35 8.87
C ASN A 62 -0.29 10.26 9.91
N ALA A 63 -0.13 10.58 11.19
CA ALA A 63 -0.44 9.64 12.27
C ALA A 63 -1.92 9.23 12.28
N ILE A 64 -2.81 10.18 12.02
CA ILE A 64 -4.25 9.90 11.89
C ILE A 64 -4.51 8.99 10.70
N ASP A 65 -3.88 9.27 9.57
CA ASP A 65 -4.01 8.45 8.36
C ASP A 65 -3.54 7.01 8.59
N LEU A 66 -2.40 6.84 9.25
CA LEU A 66 -1.88 5.50 9.55
C LEU A 66 -2.78 4.73 10.52
N ALA A 67 -3.36 5.41 11.49
CA ALA A 67 -4.33 4.80 12.40
C ALA A 67 -5.59 4.35 11.65
N TRP A 68 -6.03 5.14 10.66
CA TRP A 68 -7.14 4.79 9.79
C TRP A 68 -6.81 3.53 8.97
N HIS A 69 -5.62 3.46 8.36
CA HIS A 69 -5.20 2.28 7.60
C HIS A 69 -5.16 1.01 8.45
N GLU A 70 -4.65 1.11 9.67
CA GLU A 70 -4.61 -0.03 10.59
C GLU A 70 -6.02 -0.52 10.93
N ARG A 71 -6.95 0.40 11.21
CA ARG A 71 -8.33 0.08 11.50
C ARG A 71 -9.04 -0.56 10.31
N GLU A 72 -8.82 -0.03 9.11
CA GLU A 72 -9.41 -0.56 7.89
C GLU A 72 -8.90 -1.97 7.59
N PHE A 73 -7.63 -2.23 7.84
CA PHE A 73 -7.06 -3.58 7.67
C PHE A 73 -7.73 -4.58 8.64
N THR A 74 -7.84 -4.21 9.91
CA THR A 74 -8.50 -5.04 10.93
C THR A 74 -9.95 -5.32 10.54
N ALA A 75 -10.65 -4.35 10.01
CA ALA A 75 -12.04 -4.47 9.57
C ALA A 75 -12.19 -5.17 8.21
N ARG A 76 -11.11 -5.48 7.52
CA ARG A 76 -11.13 -6.07 6.17
C ARG A 76 -11.90 -5.23 5.15
N ARG A 77 -11.65 -3.93 5.18
CA ARG A 77 -12.27 -2.95 4.28
C ARG A 77 -11.29 -2.35 3.28
N SER A 78 -10.06 -2.15 3.70
CA SER A 78 -8.92 -1.87 2.84
C SER A 78 -7.65 -2.35 3.52
N PHE A 79 -6.59 -2.53 2.74
CA PHE A 79 -5.38 -3.18 3.23
C PHE A 79 -4.18 -2.35 2.81
N ALA A 80 -3.18 -2.23 3.68
CA ALA A 80 -1.99 -1.46 3.39
C ALA A 80 -0.76 -2.07 4.07
N TRP A 81 0.39 -1.97 3.40
CA TRP A 81 1.65 -2.51 3.87
C TRP A 81 2.79 -1.56 3.59
N VAL A 82 3.73 -1.50 4.52
CA VAL A 82 5.07 -0.98 4.26
C VAL A 82 5.85 -2.05 3.52
N VAL A 83 6.60 -1.64 2.50
CA VAL A 83 7.50 -2.54 1.78
C VAL A 83 8.93 -2.23 2.21
N ARG A 84 9.62 -3.25 2.73
CA ARG A 84 11.02 -3.14 3.14
C ARG A 84 11.90 -3.95 2.22
N ASP A 85 13.12 -3.49 2.01
CA ASP A 85 14.14 -4.26 1.28
C ASP A 85 14.83 -5.29 2.17
N ALA A 86 15.81 -6.01 1.62
CA ALA A 86 16.54 -7.04 2.36
C ALA A 86 17.31 -6.51 3.57
N ALA A 87 17.67 -5.22 3.57
CA ALA A 87 18.35 -4.56 4.70
C ALA A 87 17.36 -4.02 5.74
N GLY A 88 16.05 -4.14 5.50
CA GLY A 88 15.01 -3.63 6.39
C GLY A 88 14.62 -2.17 6.16
N ALA A 89 15.16 -1.53 5.12
CA ALA A 89 14.85 -0.13 4.81
C ALA A 89 13.43 0.00 4.23
N TYR A 90 12.74 1.08 4.61
CA TYR A 90 11.44 1.45 4.05
C TYR A 90 11.65 1.95 2.62
N VAL A 91 11.22 1.17 1.62
CA VAL A 91 11.42 1.52 0.22
C VAL A 91 10.14 1.84 -0.52
N ALA A 92 8.99 1.37 -0.05
CA ALA A 92 7.74 1.53 -0.76
C ALA A 92 6.54 1.33 0.17
N CYS A 93 5.36 1.60 -0.35
CA CYS A 93 4.10 1.31 0.31
C CYS A 93 3.11 0.75 -0.71
N ALA A 94 2.29 -0.20 -0.30
CA ALA A 94 1.28 -0.82 -1.14
C ALA A 94 -0.07 -0.81 -0.45
N TYR A 95 -1.14 -0.52 -1.21
CA TYR A 95 -2.51 -0.43 -0.72
C TYR A 95 -3.43 -1.25 -1.62
N LEU A 96 -4.31 -2.03 -1.02
CA LEU A 96 -5.36 -2.71 -1.74
C LEU A 96 -6.70 -2.11 -1.33
N TYR A 97 -7.40 -1.53 -2.30
CA TYR A 97 -8.68 -0.88 -2.10
C TYR A 97 -9.80 -1.65 -2.81
N PRO A 98 -10.61 -2.43 -2.08
CA PRO A 98 -11.86 -2.93 -2.64
C PRO A 98 -12.75 -1.76 -3.05
N ALA A 99 -13.49 -1.91 -4.16
CA ALA A 99 -14.36 -0.84 -4.63
C ALA A 99 -15.52 -0.59 -3.66
N LEU A 100 -15.66 0.64 -3.19
CA LEU A 100 -16.69 1.01 -2.23
C LEU A 100 -18.08 0.96 -2.88
N GLY A 101 -19.02 0.29 -2.19
CA GLY A 101 -20.40 0.18 -2.67
C GLY A 101 -20.58 -0.70 -3.90
N GLN A 102 -19.57 -1.45 -4.30
CA GLN A 102 -19.58 -2.31 -5.48
C GLN A 102 -19.02 -3.69 -5.14
N ARG A 103 -19.32 -4.66 -5.99
CA ARG A 103 -18.83 -6.03 -5.88
C ARG A 103 -17.95 -6.36 -7.07
N GLY A 104 -16.93 -7.18 -6.84
CA GLY A 104 -16.16 -7.81 -7.91
C GLY A 104 -14.98 -7.01 -8.43
N SER A 105 -14.60 -5.89 -7.80
CA SER A 105 -13.41 -5.12 -8.22
C SER A 105 -12.62 -4.57 -7.06
N ALA A 106 -11.31 -4.44 -7.28
CA ALA A 106 -10.38 -3.83 -6.33
C ALA A 106 -9.24 -3.18 -7.10
N LYS A 107 -8.51 -2.30 -6.42
CA LYS A 107 -7.38 -1.60 -7.00
C LYS A 107 -6.17 -1.73 -6.08
N LEU A 108 -5.04 -2.13 -6.63
CA LEU A 108 -3.77 -2.02 -5.93
C LEU A 108 -3.07 -0.73 -6.34
N VAL A 109 -2.68 0.06 -5.34
CA VAL A 109 -1.87 1.26 -5.53
C VAL A 109 -0.56 1.03 -4.80
N ALA A 110 0.57 1.28 -5.46
CA ALA A 110 1.88 1.19 -4.83
C ALA A 110 2.74 2.37 -5.24
N TRP A 111 3.57 2.84 -4.31
CA TRP A 111 4.55 3.87 -4.62
C TRP A 111 5.90 3.49 -4.05
N VAL A 112 6.94 3.84 -4.78
CA VAL A 112 8.33 3.67 -4.34
C VAL A 112 8.86 5.04 -3.96
N ARG A 113 9.57 5.12 -2.85
CA ARG A 113 10.14 6.38 -2.36
C ARG A 113 11.20 6.92 -3.31
N ALA A 114 11.53 8.19 -3.14
CA ALA A 114 12.65 8.82 -3.87
C ALA A 114 13.94 8.05 -3.61
N MET A 115 14.55 7.57 -4.66
CA MET A 115 15.83 6.83 -4.67
C MET A 115 16.35 6.72 -6.10
N ASP A 116 17.63 6.44 -6.27
CA ASP A 116 18.27 6.45 -7.59
C ASP A 116 17.71 5.41 -8.55
N ASP A 117 17.43 4.20 -8.08
CA ASP A 117 16.91 3.11 -8.88
C ASP A 117 15.40 2.89 -8.72
N ARG A 118 14.67 3.97 -8.44
CA ARG A 118 13.24 3.96 -8.13
C ARG A 118 12.40 3.18 -9.15
N HIS A 119 12.63 3.41 -10.45
CA HIS A 119 11.86 2.73 -11.50
C HIS A 119 12.12 1.22 -11.51
N ALA A 120 13.39 0.82 -11.36
CA ALA A 120 13.76 -0.61 -11.32
C ALA A 120 13.15 -1.31 -10.10
N VAL A 121 13.17 -0.65 -8.94
CA VAL A 121 12.55 -1.17 -7.72
C VAL A 121 11.04 -1.33 -7.93
N ALA A 122 10.37 -0.35 -8.52
CA ALA A 122 8.94 -0.41 -8.80
C ALA A 122 8.58 -1.56 -9.74
N THR A 123 9.40 -1.79 -10.76
CA THR A 123 9.19 -2.91 -11.71
C THR A 123 9.27 -4.27 -11.00
N ARG A 124 10.31 -4.45 -10.17
CA ARG A 124 10.47 -5.71 -9.43
C ARG A 124 9.38 -5.89 -8.37
N LEU A 125 9.03 -4.82 -7.66
CA LEU A 125 7.97 -4.88 -6.65
C LEU A 125 6.62 -5.24 -7.29
N ARG A 126 6.28 -4.63 -8.40
CA ARG A 126 5.04 -4.95 -9.10
C ARG A 126 4.99 -6.43 -9.50
N ALA A 127 6.07 -6.95 -10.04
CA ALA A 127 6.13 -8.37 -10.42
C ALA A 127 5.90 -9.29 -9.22
N GLU A 128 6.51 -8.97 -8.07
CA GLU A 128 6.31 -9.74 -6.84
C GLU A 128 4.87 -9.64 -6.32
N LEU A 129 4.28 -8.46 -6.34
CA LEU A 129 2.90 -8.27 -5.92
C LEU A 129 1.91 -8.99 -6.86
N GLU A 130 2.15 -8.97 -8.16
CA GLU A 130 1.32 -9.67 -9.14
C GLU A 130 1.36 -11.19 -8.94
N ALA A 131 2.49 -11.72 -8.48
CA ALA A 131 2.62 -13.15 -8.18
C ALA A 131 1.99 -13.50 -6.83
N TRP A 132 2.10 -12.62 -5.85
CA TRP A 132 1.71 -12.90 -4.46
C TRP A 132 0.24 -12.69 -4.18
N LEU A 133 -0.32 -11.56 -4.64
CA LEU A 133 -1.64 -11.11 -4.19
C LEU A 133 -2.81 -11.91 -4.79
N PRO A 134 -2.89 -12.12 -6.12
CA PRO A 134 -4.08 -12.74 -6.71
C PRO A 134 -4.44 -14.09 -6.11
N PRO A 135 -3.50 -15.02 -5.80
CA PRO A 135 -3.85 -16.30 -5.18
C PRO A 135 -4.48 -16.18 -3.79
N LEU A 136 -4.25 -15.06 -3.10
CA LEU A 136 -4.80 -14.80 -1.75
C LEU A 136 -6.16 -14.12 -1.79
N MET A 137 -6.53 -13.56 -2.93
CA MET A 137 -7.78 -12.83 -3.08
C MET A 137 -8.95 -13.78 -3.36
N PRO A 138 -10.19 -13.34 -3.04
CA PRO A 138 -11.37 -14.09 -3.47
C PRO A 138 -11.43 -14.23 -4.99
N ASP A 139 -12.00 -15.33 -5.45
CA ASP A 139 -12.20 -15.57 -6.88
C ASP A 139 -13.10 -14.50 -7.52
N GLY A 140 -12.84 -14.17 -8.77
CA GLY A 140 -13.70 -13.29 -9.56
C GLY A 140 -13.51 -11.79 -9.28
N ILE A 141 -12.47 -11.41 -8.55
CA ILE A 141 -12.15 -10.00 -8.33
C ILE A 141 -11.34 -9.47 -9.51
N ASP A 142 -11.84 -8.44 -10.17
CA ASP A 142 -11.11 -7.71 -11.20
C ASP A 142 -10.17 -6.71 -10.53
N LEU A 143 -8.86 -7.00 -10.58
CA LEU A 143 -7.83 -6.21 -9.91
C LEU A 143 -7.16 -5.27 -10.92
N SER A 144 -7.27 -3.96 -10.66
CA SER A 144 -6.53 -2.94 -11.40
C SER A 144 -5.30 -2.46 -10.62
N TRP A 145 -4.35 -1.85 -11.33
CA TRP A 145 -3.06 -1.45 -10.78
C TRP A 145 -2.77 0.01 -11.07
N ARG A 146 -2.20 0.68 -10.08
CA ARG A 146 -1.63 2.01 -10.23
C ARG A 146 -0.35 2.11 -9.43
N THR A 147 0.75 2.48 -10.08
CA THR A 147 2.05 2.56 -9.42
C THR A 147 2.70 3.94 -9.64
N SER A 148 3.55 4.34 -8.71
CA SER A 148 4.42 5.52 -8.85
C SER A 148 5.84 5.11 -8.47
N PRO A 149 6.81 5.12 -9.42
CA PRO A 149 6.63 5.42 -10.84
C PRO A 149 5.76 4.39 -11.56
N GLU A 150 5.17 4.82 -12.66
CA GLU A 150 4.36 3.94 -13.49
C GLU A 150 5.23 2.86 -14.16
N VAL A 151 4.81 1.62 -14.04
CA VAL A 151 5.53 0.47 -14.58
C VAL A 151 4.58 -0.58 -15.14
#